data_b209e858bac8e172314fd610c3621ffa
#
_entry.id   b209e858bac8e172314fd610c3621ffa
#
_cell.length_a   1.000
_cell.length_b   1.000
_cell.length_c   1.000
_cell.angle_alpha   90.00
_cell.angle_beta   90.00
_cell.angle_gamma   90.00
#
_symmetry.space_group_name_H-M   'P 1'
#
loop_
_entity.id
_entity.type
_entity.pdbx_description
1 polymer ?
#
loop_
_entity_poly.entity_id
_entity_poly.type
_entity_poly.pdbx_seq_one_letter_code
_entity_poly.pdbx_strand_id
1 'polypeptide(L)'
;MSTDKHLDGKVALITGASRGIGAAIARGLAANGIHVILIARTIGALEEIDDEITISGGSSTLVPLDLLDFPAIERLGATIFERWGKLDILISNAAMLGKLTPLHHYDPSTWDNVINLNLIANQRLIRSFDPLLRQSSHGRAIFLSATVARVATPYWGAYATSKSGLEMMIQVYAKETEKTNLKVNIVDPGITKTSLRASAFPGEDPSKLKSPKRLVPLFLKLCSAENQAHGQLIKYDEYDEH
;
A
#
# COMPACT_ATOMS: atom_id res chain seq x y z
N MET A 1 2.39 17.09 -19.50
CA MET A 1 1.84 15.75 -19.22
C MET A 1 0.33 15.89 -19.17
N SER A 2 -0.40 15.18 -19.98
CA SER A 2 -1.88 15.19 -19.93
C SER A 2 -2.29 14.59 -18.59
N THR A 3 -2.87 15.40 -17.70
CA THR A 3 -3.54 14.91 -16.51
C THR A 3 -4.68 14.02 -16.97
N ASP A 4 -4.70 12.78 -16.51
CA ASP A 4 -5.80 11.86 -16.79
C ASP A 4 -7.04 12.38 -16.05
N LYS A 5 -7.91 13.11 -16.79
CA LYS A 5 -9.12 13.77 -16.23
C LYS A 5 -10.06 12.80 -15.48
N HIS A 6 -9.84 11.48 -15.62
CA HIS A 6 -10.63 10.45 -14.95
C HIS A 6 -10.21 10.20 -13.49
N LEU A 7 -9.09 10.76 -13.03
CA LEU A 7 -8.59 10.61 -11.66
C LEU A 7 -8.92 11.82 -10.76
N ASP A 8 -9.24 12.96 -11.36
CA ASP A 8 -9.53 14.19 -10.63
C ASP A 8 -10.74 14.04 -9.69
N GLY A 9 -10.63 14.60 -8.48
CA GLY A 9 -11.67 14.56 -7.43
C GLY A 9 -11.87 13.20 -6.75
N LYS A 10 -11.06 12.17 -7.05
CA LYS A 10 -11.05 10.90 -6.31
C LYS A 10 -10.35 11.05 -4.96
N VAL A 11 -10.69 10.15 -4.04
CA VAL A 11 -10.09 10.05 -2.70
C VAL A 11 -9.32 8.75 -2.58
N ALA A 12 -8.04 8.85 -2.26
CA ALA A 12 -7.14 7.70 -2.06
C ALA A 12 -6.60 7.64 -0.63
N LEU A 13 -6.64 6.47 0.00
CA LEU A 13 -6.00 6.20 1.27
C LEU A 13 -4.73 5.40 1.05
N ILE A 14 -3.61 5.86 1.62
CA ILE A 14 -2.30 5.25 1.43
C ILE A 14 -1.67 4.98 2.80
N THR A 15 -1.40 3.72 3.11
CA THR A 15 -0.72 3.35 4.35
C THR A 15 0.80 3.34 4.17
N GLY A 16 1.54 3.72 5.23
CA GLY A 16 2.99 3.86 5.14
C GLY A 16 3.42 4.98 4.20
N ALA A 17 2.65 6.08 4.19
CA ALA A 17 2.80 7.20 3.25
C ALA A 17 3.99 8.13 3.55
N SER A 18 4.64 8.00 4.71
CA SER A 18 5.69 8.93 5.16
C SER A 18 7.03 8.77 4.44
N ARG A 19 7.27 7.68 3.73
CA ARG A 19 8.56 7.42 3.03
C ARG A 19 8.45 6.36 1.95
N GLY A 20 9.54 6.20 1.18
CA GLY A 20 9.72 5.10 0.23
C GLY A 20 8.62 5.04 -0.83
N ILE A 21 8.07 3.84 -1.05
CA ILE A 21 7.06 3.58 -2.08
C ILE A 21 5.76 4.34 -1.77
N GLY A 22 5.27 4.31 -0.52
CA GLY A 22 4.04 4.99 -0.15
C GLY A 22 4.10 6.50 -0.39
N ALA A 23 5.19 7.16 -0.01
CA ALA A 23 5.39 8.59 -0.26
C ALA A 23 5.48 8.93 -1.76
N ALA A 24 6.18 8.09 -2.54
CA ALA A 24 6.27 8.31 -3.98
C ALA A 24 4.91 8.20 -4.67
N ILE A 25 4.12 7.19 -4.29
CA ILE A 25 2.76 6.99 -4.81
C ILE A 25 1.85 8.16 -4.39
N ALA A 26 1.92 8.58 -3.12
CA ALA A 26 1.11 9.69 -2.62
C ALA A 26 1.32 10.97 -3.44
N ARG A 27 2.58 11.36 -3.67
CA ARG A 27 2.91 12.50 -4.53
C ARG A 27 2.41 12.31 -5.96
N GLY A 28 2.59 11.11 -6.52
CA GLY A 28 2.17 10.81 -7.88
C GLY A 28 0.66 10.88 -8.07
N LEU A 29 -0.12 10.34 -7.14
CA LEU A 29 -1.58 10.42 -7.17
C LEU A 29 -2.06 11.85 -6.96
N ALA A 30 -1.51 12.58 -5.99
CA ALA A 30 -1.87 13.97 -5.73
C ALA A 30 -1.58 14.88 -6.93
N ALA A 31 -0.45 14.69 -7.62
CA ALA A 31 -0.11 15.42 -8.85
C ALA A 31 -1.07 15.15 -10.02
N ASN A 32 -1.92 14.12 -9.92
CA ASN A 32 -2.97 13.81 -10.90
C ASN A 32 -4.39 14.14 -10.38
N GLY A 33 -4.51 15.06 -9.40
CA GLY A 33 -5.78 15.58 -8.92
C GLY A 33 -6.50 14.71 -7.88
N ILE A 34 -5.88 13.62 -7.41
CA ILE A 34 -6.45 12.75 -6.39
C ILE A 34 -6.19 13.37 -5.00
N HIS A 35 -7.23 13.50 -4.18
CA HIS A 35 -7.05 13.83 -2.77
C HIS A 35 -6.49 12.62 -2.02
N VAL A 36 -5.32 12.75 -1.36
CA VAL A 36 -4.65 11.62 -0.72
C VAL A 36 -4.73 11.68 0.81
N ILE A 37 -5.24 10.64 1.44
CA ILE A 37 -5.24 10.44 2.89
C ILE A 37 -3.97 9.67 3.25
N LEU A 38 -3.06 10.35 3.95
CA LEU A 38 -1.72 9.85 4.25
C LEU A 38 -1.69 9.24 5.65
N ILE A 39 -1.47 7.93 5.74
CA ILE A 39 -1.38 7.22 7.02
C ILE A 39 0.06 6.84 7.31
N ALA A 40 0.57 7.30 8.46
CA ALA A 40 1.80 6.81 9.09
C ALA A 40 1.79 7.15 10.59
N ARG A 41 2.75 6.62 11.35
CA ARG A 41 2.82 6.85 12.81
C ARG A 41 3.36 8.22 13.20
N THR A 42 4.26 8.77 12.40
CA THR A 42 5.01 9.99 12.72
C THR A 42 4.42 11.16 11.95
N ILE A 43 3.84 12.14 12.67
CA ILE A 43 3.19 13.29 12.06
C ILE A 43 4.19 14.15 11.26
N GLY A 44 5.35 14.50 11.79
CA GLY A 44 6.32 15.35 11.09
C GLY A 44 6.76 14.78 9.73
N ALA A 45 6.88 13.44 9.62
CA ALA A 45 7.18 12.82 8.33
C ALA A 45 6.00 12.82 7.35
N LEU A 46 4.76 12.99 7.83
CA LEU A 46 3.58 13.22 6.98
C LEU A 46 3.50 14.69 6.56
N GLU A 47 3.84 15.62 7.44
CA GLU A 47 3.89 17.05 7.15
C GLU A 47 4.87 17.36 6.00
N GLU A 48 6.06 16.75 5.99
CA GLU A 48 7.01 16.87 4.88
C GLU A 48 6.40 16.45 3.52
N ILE A 49 5.61 15.37 3.52
CA ILE A 49 4.94 14.89 2.29
C ILE A 49 3.78 15.80 1.89
N ASP A 50 3.03 16.32 2.86
CA ASP A 50 1.92 17.25 2.64
C ASP A 50 2.42 18.57 2.04
N ASP A 51 3.51 19.12 2.60
CA ASP A 51 4.14 20.34 2.09
C ASP A 51 4.56 20.18 0.61
N GLU A 52 5.21 19.06 0.26
CA GLU A 52 5.59 18.78 -1.13
C GLU A 52 4.37 18.63 -2.06
N ILE A 53 3.30 17.97 -1.59
CA ILE A 53 2.04 17.81 -2.33
C ILE A 53 1.38 19.18 -2.53
N THR A 54 1.30 20.00 -1.49
CA THR A 54 0.71 21.34 -1.52
C THR A 54 1.48 22.28 -2.46
N ILE A 55 2.81 22.28 -2.38
CA ILE A 55 3.67 23.06 -3.29
C ILE A 55 3.44 22.66 -4.76
N SER A 56 3.16 21.39 -5.02
CA SER A 56 2.86 20.89 -6.38
C SER A 56 1.41 21.09 -6.81
N GLY A 57 0.58 21.74 -5.99
CA GLY A 57 -0.83 22.04 -6.29
C GLY A 57 -1.79 20.89 -6.02
N GLY A 58 -1.35 19.83 -5.34
CA GLY A 58 -2.19 18.72 -4.90
C GLY A 58 -2.86 18.98 -3.55
N SER A 59 -3.57 17.97 -3.04
CA SER A 59 -4.21 18.04 -1.72
C SER A 59 -4.07 16.74 -0.95
N SER A 60 -3.89 16.86 0.37
CA SER A 60 -3.83 15.70 1.26
C SER A 60 -4.56 15.90 2.59
N THR A 61 -4.72 14.82 3.32
CA THR A 61 -5.17 14.79 4.71
C THR A 61 -4.24 13.90 5.50
N LEU A 62 -3.65 14.42 6.57
CA LEU A 62 -2.72 13.69 7.42
C LEU A 62 -3.47 12.92 8.49
N VAL A 63 -3.15 11.62 8.62
CA VAL A 63 -3.72 10.75 9.63
C VAL A 63 -2.58 10.04 10.38
N PRO A 64 -2.09 10.62 11.49
CA PRO A 64 -1.12 9.96 12.35
C PRO A 64 -1.82 8.77 13.04
N LEU A 65 -1.53 7.54 12.57
CA LEU A 65 -2.15 6.33 13.06
C LEU A 65 -1.16 5.16 13.04
N ASP A 66 -1.12 4.41 14.16
CA ASP A 66 -0.46 3.11 14.19
C ASP A 66 -1.47 2.03 13.74
N LEU A 67 -1.12 1.33 12.68
CA LEU A 67 -1.97 0.24 12.16
C LEU A 67 -2.05 -0.98 13.09
N LEU A 68 -1.27 -1.02 14.18
CA LEU A 68 -1.43 -1.99 15.25
C LEU A 68 -2.54 -1.59 16.24
N ASP A 69 -3.01 -0.34 16.23
CA ASP A 69 -4.26 0.07 16.90
C ASP A 69 -5.46 -0.26 16.00
N PHE A 70 -5.88 -1.51 16.02
CA PHE A 70 -6.98 -1.99 15.19
C PHE A 70 -8.30 -1.22 15.41
N PRO A 71 -8.71 -0.86 16.64
CA PRO A 71 -9.86 0.02 16.85
C PRO A 71 -9.73 1.38 16.16
N ALA A 72 -8.53 1.95 16.05
CA ALA A 72 -8.33 3.22 15.35
C ALA A 72 -8.57 3.09 13.84
N ILE A 73 -8.28 1.94 13.22
CA ILE A 73 -8.62 1.68 11.82
C ILE A 73 -10.14 1.71 11.62
N GLU A 74 -10.91 1.13 12.53
CA GLU A 74 -12.38 1.12 12.46
C GLU A 74 -12.95 2.54 12.61
N ARG A 75 -12.45 3.33 13.57
CA ARG A 75 -12.84 4.74 13.73
C ARG A 75 -12.51 5.58 12.49
N LEU A 76 -11.35 5.33 11.88
CA LEU A 76 -10.99 6.02 10.64
C LEU A 76 -11.95 5.73 9.50
N GLY A 77 -12.44 4.50 9.36
CA GLY A 77 -13.47 4.15 8.37
C GLY A 77 -14.73 4.98 8.53
N ALA A 78 -15.24 5.14 9.76
CA ALA A 78 -16.38 6.00 10.07
C ALA A 78 -16.11 7.47 9.71
N THR A 79 -14.95 8.00 10.09
CA THR A 79 -14.56 9.39 9.78
C THR A 79 -14.48 9.65 8.27
N ILE A 80 -13.94 8.70 7.49
CA ILE A 80 -13.88 8.83 6.03
C ILE A 80 -15.28 8.79 5.42
N PHE A 81 -16.16 7.92 5.94
CA PHE A 81 -17.55 7.89 5.50
C PHE A 81 -18.27 9.22 5.76
N GLU A 82 -18.14 9.77 6.97
CA GLU A 82 -18.75 11.06 7.33
C GLU A 82 -18.28 12.21 6.44
N ARG A 83 -16.98 12.21 6.05
CA ARG A 83 -16.40 13.33 5.29
C ARG A 83 -16.58 13.21 3.78
N TRP A 84 -16.49 12.00 3.21
CA TRP A 84 -16.50 11.80 1.76
C TRP A 84 -17.60 10.84 1.26
N GLY A 85 -18.28 10.12 2.15
CA GLY A 85 -19.31 9.14 1.81
C GLY A 85 -18.78 7.87 1.10
N LYS A 86 -17.54 7.90 0.61
CA LYS A 86 -16.89 6.82 -0.14
C LYS A 86 -15.37 6.88 -0.01
N LEU A 87 -14.72 5.82 -0.47
CA LEU A 87 -13.29 5.78 -0.75
C LEU A 87 -13.10 5.24 -2.17
N ASP A 88 -12.35 5.94 -3.02
CA ASP A 88 -12.15 5.48 -4.39
C ASP A 88 -10.94 4.53 -4.51
N ILE A 89 -9.88 4.76 -3.73
CA ILE A 89 -8.63 4.02 -3.84
C ILE A 89 -8.10 3.69 -2.44
N LEU A 90 -7.76 2.42 -2.21
CA LEU A 90 -6.98 1.94 -1.07
C LEU A 90 -5.64 1.42 -1.55
N ILE A 91 -4.54 1.98 -1.04
CA ILE A 91 -3.18 1.46 -1.25
C ILE A 91 -2.61 1.02 0.09
N SER A 92 -2.61 -0.29 0.30
CA SER A 92 -2.01 -0.90 1.47
C SER A 92 -0.53 -1.21 1.22
N ASN A 93 0.33 -0.29 1.66
CA ASN A 93 1.77 -0.34 1.47
C ASN A 93 2.54 -0.52 2.78
N ALA A 94 2.00 -0.13 3.92
CA ALA A 94 2.68 -0.25 5.21
C ALA A 94 3.12 -1.69 5.49
N ALA A 95 4.37 -1.87 5.86
CA ALA A 95 4.93 -3.15 6.26
C ALA A 95 6.15 -2.98 7.16
N MET A 96 6.46 -4.01 7.93
CA MET A 96 7.72 -4.15 8.65
C MET A 96 8.41 -5.46 8.26
N LEU A 97 9.74 -5.43 8.19
CA LEU A 97 10.56 -6.60 7.91
C LEU A 97 10.64 -7.54 9.11
N GLY A 98 10.66 -6.98 10.32
CA GLY A 98 11.07 -7.70 11.51
C GLY A 98 12.58 -8.00 11.52
N LYS A 99 12.95 -9.07 12.16
CA LYS A 99 14.35 -9.53 12.26
C LYS A 99 14.59 -10.69 11.30
N LEU A 100 15.65 -10.64 10.54
CA LEU A 100 16.11 -11.78 9.72
C LEU A 100 16.88 -12.76 10.62
N THR A 101 16.27 -13.92 10.91
CA THR A 101 16.81 -14.90 11.85
C THR A 101 16.29 -16.31 11.53
N PRO A 102 16.98 -17.38 11.97
CA PRO A 102 16.45 -18.74 11.84
C PRO A 102 15.05 -18.85 12.49
N LEU A 103 14.18 -19.67 11.90
CA LEU A 103 12.77 -19.73 12.26
C LEU A 103 12.54 -20.02 13.75
N HIS A 104 13.38 -20.90 14.34
CA HIS A 104 13.30 -21.29 15.75
C HIS A 104 13.92 -20.26 16.72
N HIS A 105 14.54 -19.20 16.23
CA HIS A 105 15.14 -18.10 17.02
C HIS A 105 14.28 -16.83 17.05
N TYR A 106 13.10 -16.84 16.43
CA TYR A 106 12.24 -15.66 16.51
C TYR A 106 11.79 -15.42 17.94
N ASP A 107 12.00 -14.20 18.39
CA ASP A 107 11.31 -13.68 19.55
C ASP A 107 9.80 -13.58 19.26
N PRO A 108 8.90 -14.12 20.12
CA PRO A 108 7.46 -14.12 19.87
C PRO A 108 6.89 -12.75 19.57
N SER A 109 7.31 -11.71 20.30
CA SER A 109 6.80 -10.36 20.09
C SER A 109 7.19 -9.78 18.72
N THR A 110 8.39 -10.08 18.26
CA THR A 110 8.84 -9.69 16.91
C THR A 110 8.03 -10.41 15.83
N TRP A 111 7.79 -11.71 15.99
CA TRP A 111 6.96 -12.48 15.10
C TRP A 111 5.53 -11.92 15.04
N ASP A 112 4.90 -11.75 16.20
CA ASP A 112 3.53 -11.25 16.32
C ASP A 112 3.37 -9.86 15.72
N ASN A 113 4.31 -8.95 15.95
CA ASN A 113 4.27 -7.61 15.38
C ASN A 113 4.32 -7.64 13.85
N VAL A 114 5.16 -8.50 13.24
CA VAL A 114 5.23 -8.63 11.79
C VAL A 114 3.91 -9.19 11.24
N ILE A 115 3.37 -10.24 11.84
CA ILE A 115 2.09 -10.84 11.41
C ILE A 115 0.95 -9.83 11.60
N ASN A 116 0.89 -9.17 12.75
CA ASN A 116 -0.16 -8.19 13.05
C ASN A 116 -0.14 -7.02 12.07
N LEU A 117 1.03 -6.43 11.77
CA LEU A 117 1.09 -5.30 10.84
C LEU A 117 0.89 -5.73 9.38
N ASN A 118 1.61 -6.77 8.94
CA ASN A 118 1.65 -7.10 7.52
C ASN A 118 0.43 -7.91 7.05
N LEU A 119 -0.27 -8.61 7.95
CA LEU A 119 -1.40 -9.47 7.61
C LEU A 119 -2.70 -9.05 8.32
N ILE A 120 -2.72 -9.02 9.65
CA ILE A 120 -3.96 -8.76 10.39
C ILE A 120 -4.46 -7.32 10.17
N ALA A 121 -3.58 -6.33 10.19
CA ALA A 121 -3.95 -4.95 9.89
C ALA A 121 -4.59 -4.82 8.49
N ASN A 122 -4.11 -5.58 7.50
CA ASN A 122 -4.72 -5.61 6.16
C ASN A 122 -6.15 -6.16 6.17
N GLN A 123 -6.43 -7.21 6.98
CA GLN A 123 -7.78 -7.69 7.18
C GLN A 123 -8.67 -6.61 7.83
N ARG A 124 -8.14 -5.84 8.80
CA ARG A 124 -8.86 -4.73 9.41
C ARG A 124 -9.12 -3.59 8.42
N LEU A 125 -8.17 -3.27 7.55
CA LEU A 125 -8.35 -2.30 6.48
C LEU A 125 -9.45 -2.75 5.50
N ILE A 126 -9.44 -4.01 5.06
CA ILE A 126 -10.50 -4.57 4.21
C ILE A 126 -11.86 -4.42 4.91
N ARG A 127 -11.99 -4.90 6.15
CA ARG A 127 -13.24 -4.83 6.91
C ARG A 127 -13.77 -3.41 7.04
N SER A 128 -12.90 -2.44 7.29
CA SER A 128 -13.28 -1.05 7.52
C SER A 128 -13.60 -0.30 6.21
N PHE A 129 -12.88 -0.59 5.13
CA PHE A 129 -12.95 0.20 3.90
C PHE A 129 -13.68 -0.48 2.73
N ASP A 130 -13.95 -1.80 2.76
CA ASP A 130 -14.72 -2.47 1.70
C ASP A 130 -16.10 -1.80 1.45
N PRO A 131 -16.90 -1.45 2.48
CA PRO A 131 -18.16 -0.76 2.25
C PRO A 131 -17.99 0.58 1.53
N LEU A 132 -16.93 1.33 1.85
CA LEU A 132 -16.62 2.62 1.25
C LEU A 132 -16.11 2.49 -0.19
N LEU A 133 -15.28 1.48 -0.45
CA LEU A 133 -14.76 1.17 -1.78
C LEU A 133 -15.89 0.75 -2.74
N ARG A 134 -16.90 0.04 -2.24
CA ARG A 134 -18.08 -0.36 -3.01
C ARG A 134 -19.01 0.81 -3.34
N GLN A 135 -18.98 1.91 -2.56
CA GLN A 135 -19.71 3.15 -2.88
C GLN A 135 -19.09 3.91 -4.06
N SER A 136 -17.82 3.65 -4.36
CA SER A 136 -17.18 4.22 -5.55
C SER A 136 -17.67 3.51 -6.82
N SER A 137 -17.94 4.29 -7.87
CA SER A 137 -18.24 3.74 -9.20
C SER A 137 -17.06 2.96 -9.81
N HIS A 138 -15.84 3.22 -9.31
CA HIS A 138 -14.59 2.61 -9.78
C HIS A 138 -13.63 2.38 -8.60
N GLY A 139 -14.05 1.59 -7.61
CA GLY A 139 -13.24 1.27 -6.44
C GLY A 139 -11.96 0.51 -6.82
N ARG A 140 -10.84 0.85 -6.19
CA ARG A 140 -9.53 0.22 -6.39
C ARG A 140 -8.89 -0.12 -5.06
N ALA A 141 -8.51 -1.37 -4.87
CA ALA A 141 -7.75 -1.82 -3.70
C ALA A 141 -6.46 -2.49 -4.16
N ILE A 142 -5.33 -1.92 -3.78
CA ILE A 142 -4.00 -2.38 -4.19
C ILE A 142 -3.18 -2.70 -2.95
N PHE A 143 -2.67 -3.93 -2.86
CA PHE A 143 -1.90 -4.41 -1.73
C PHE A 143 -0.48 -4.74 -2.15
N LEU A 144 0.51 -4.22 -1.43
CA LEU A 144 1.91 -4.49 -1.74
C LEU A 144 2.38 -5.79 -1.10
N SER A 145 2.89 -6.66 -1.95
CA SER A 145 3.55 -7.91 -1.56
C SER A 145 5.06 -7.84 -1.76
N ALA A 146 5.72 -8.97 -1.85
CA ALA A 146 7.14 -9.13 -2.10
C ALA A 146 7.44 -10.52 -2.68
N THR A 147 8.51 -10.65 -3.44
CA THR A 147 8.94 -11.93 -4.06
C THR A 147 9.08 -13.07 -3.05
N VAL A 148 9.51 -12.77 -1.81
CA VAL A 148 9.65 -13.77 -0.74
C VAL A 148 8.32 -14.37 -0.27
N ALA A 149 7.17 -13.84 -0.67
CA ALA A 149 5.88 -14.46 -0.44
C ALA A 149 5.74 -15.81 -1.18
N ARG A 150 6.50 -16.00 -2.26
CA ARG A 150 6.42 -17.15 -3.17
C ARG A 150 7.73 -17.93 -3.29
N VAL A 151 8.83 -17.35 -2.79
CA VAL A 151 10.17 -17.95 -2.85
C VAL A 151 10.71 -18.10 -1.45
N ALA A 152 10.83 -19.35 -0.99
CA ALA A 152 11.37 -19.65 0.33
C ALA A 152 12.83 -19.16 0.42
N THR A 153 13.05 -18.20 1.31
CA THR A 153 14.37 -17.60 1.53
C THR A 153 14.77 -17.80 2.99
N PRO A 154 15.94 -18.39 3.29
CA PRO A 154 16.40 -18.58 4.66
C PRO A 154 16.39 -17.26 5.44
N TYR A 155 15.99 -17.32 6.71
CA TYR A 155 15.92 -16.20 7.68
C TYR A 155 14.78 -15.20 7.49
N TRP A 156 13.95 -15.32 6.45
CA TRP A 156 12.84 -14.41 6.16
C TRP A 156 11.50 -14.87 6.78
N GLY A 157 11.50 -15.80 7.71
CA GLY A 157 10.30 -16.52 8.17
C GLY A 157 9.07 -15.67 8.43
N ALA A 158 9.12 -14.72 9.36
CA ALA A 158 7.95 -13.90 9.70
C ALA A 158 7.46 -13.05 8.52
N TYR A 159 8.38 -12.37 7.83
CA TYR A 159 8.04 -11.52 6.71
C TYR A 159 7.44 -12.32 5.54
N ALA A 160 8.09 -13.41 5.13
CA ALA A 160 7.62 -14.27 4.05
C ALA A 160 6.25 -14.87 4.37
N THR A 161 6.07 -15.42 5.58
CA THR A 161 4.77 -15.94 6.04
C THR A 161 3.67 -14.88 6.00
N SER A 162 3.96 -13.67 6.48
CA SER A 162 2.98 -12.59 6.47
C SER A 162 2.58 -12.17 5.05
N LYS A 163 3.53 -12.13 4.12
CA LYS A 163 3.26 -11.74 2.72
C LYS A 163 2.60 -12.87 1.93
N SER A 164 2.93 -14.14 2.18
CA SER A 164 2.21 -15.29 1.60
C SER A 164 0.76 -15.33 2.06
N GLY A 165 0.51 -15.14 3.37
CA GLY A 165 -0.84 -15.05 3.91
C GLY A 165 -1.62 -13.87 3.34
N LEU A 166 -0.96 -12.71 3.18
CA LEU A 166 -1.56 -11.54 2.54
C LEU A 166 -1.98 -11.85 1.10
N GLU A 167 -1.11 -12.44 0.28
CA GLU A 167 -1.44 -12.77 -1.11
C GLU A 167 -2.66 -13.68 -1.21
N MET A 168 -2.72 -14.73 -0.40
CA MET A 168 -3.89 -15.63 -0.37
C MET A 168 -5.15 -14.89 0.08
N MET A 169 -5.07 -14.10 1.14
CA MET A 169 -6.21 -13.31 1.63
C MET A 169 -6.75 -12.37 0.55
N ILE A 170 -5.87 -11.69 -0.19
CA ILE A 170 -6.28 -10.76 -1.24
C ILE A 170 -6.86 -11.48 -2.46
N GLN A 171 -6.37 -12.67 -2.80
CA GLN A 171 -6.98 -13.52 -3.83
C GLN A 171 -8.41 -13.94 -3.46
N VAL A 172 -8.64 -14.32 -2.19
CA VAL A 172 -9.99 -14.61 -1.67
C VAL A 172 -10.88 -13.37 -1.77
N TYR A 173 -10.40 -12.22 -1.28
CA TYR A 173 -11.14 -10.96 -1.34
C TYR A 173 -11.49 -10.55 -2.77
N ALA A 174 -10.58 -10.75 -3.72
CA ALA A 174 -10.86 -10.53 -5.13
C ALA A 174 -12.02 -11.42 -5.63
N LYS A 175 -12.04 -12.70 -5.27
CA LYS A 175 -13.16 -13.59 -5.62
C LYS A 175 -14.50 -13.15 -5.02
N GLU A 176 -14.50 -12.67 -3.79
CA GLU A 176 -15.69 -12.16 -3.10
C GLU A 176 -16.24 -10.86 -3.72
N THR A 177 -15.37 -10.10 -4.43
CA THR A 177 -15.73 -8.83 -5.06
C THR A 177 -15.89 -8.91 -6.59
N GLU A 178 -15.80 -10.10 -7.18
CA GLU A 178 -15.81 -10.32 -8.64
C GLU A 178 -17.03 -9.71 -9.36
N LYS A 179 -18.19 -9.70 -8.70
CA LYS A 179 -19.45 -9.16 -9.24
C LYS A 179 -19.71 -7.69 -8.89
N THR A 180 -18.65 -6.95 -8.47
CA THR A 180 -18.75 -5.55 -8.08
C THR A 180 -17.89 -4.65 -8.97
N ASN A 181 -18.04 -3.33 -8.79
CA ASN A 181 -17.18 -2.34 -9.46
C ASN A 181 -15.77 -2.24 -8.85
N LEU A 182 -15.54 -2.89 -7.71
CA LEU A 182 -14.26 -2.89 -7.02
C LEU A 182 -13.24 -3.80 -7.72
N LYS A 183 -12.08 -3.28 -8.06
CA LYS A 183 -10.95 -4.04 -8.56
C LYS A 183 -9.88 -4.19 -7.48
N VAL A 184 -9.54 -5.41 -7.16
CA VAL A 184 -8.59 -5.78 -6.10
C VAL A 184 -7.37 -6.43 -6.73
N ASN A 185 -6.17 -5.91 -6.47
CA ASN A 185 -4.94 -6.46 -7.03
C ASN A 185 -3.79 -6.45 -6.02
N ILE A 186 -2.79 -7.25 -6.31
CA ILE A 186 -1.54 -7.35 -5.57
C ILE A 186 -0.42 -6.81 -6.44
N VAL A 187 0.48 -6.02 -5.86
CA VAL A 187 1.70 -5.55 -6.54
C VAL A 187 2.93 -6.07 -5.82
N ASP A 188 3.78 -6.78 -6.53
CA ASP A 188 5.16 -7.03 -6.11
C ASP A 188 6.04 -5.93 -6.73
N PRO A 189 6.54 -4.99 -5.91
CA PRO A 189 7.31 -3.85 -6.43
C PRO A 189 8.71 -4.24 -6.91
N GLY A 190 9.13 -5.49 -6.71
CA GLY A 190 10.50 -5.93 -6.97
C GLY A 190 11.53 -5.22 -6.10
N ILE A 191 12.80 -5.30 -6.49
CA ILE A 191 13.91 -4.66 -5.77
C ILE A 191 13.81 -3.14 -5.93
N THR A 192 13.51 -2.45 -4.83
CA THR A 192 13.26 -1.00 -4.81
C THR A 192 14.01 -0.34 -3.66
N LYS A 193 14.62 0.83 -3.90
CA LYS A 193 15.35 1.63 -2.90
C LYS A 193 14.42 2.11 -1.80
N THR A 194 14.42 1.42 -0.67
CA THR A 194 13.62 1.71 0.52
C THR A 194 14.41 1.46 1.80
N SER A 195 13.97 2.03 2.92
CA SER A 195 14.57 1.73 4.23
C SER A 195 14.40 0.25 4.62
N LEU A 196 13.29 -0.39 4.23
CA LEU A 196 13.08 -1.82 4.45
C LEU A 196 14.14 -2.64 3.69
N ARG A 197 14.41 -2.30 2.43
CA ARG A 197 15.46 -2.95 1.63
C ARG A 197 16.85 -2.74 2.25
N ALA A 198 17.18 -1.53 2.66
CA ALA A 198 18.44 -1.21 3.31
C ALA A 198 18.64 -1.98 4.63
N SER A 199 17.56 -2.19 5.40
CA SER A 199 17.60 -3.02 6.61
C SER A 199 17.82 -4.50 6.31
N ALA A 200 17.25 -5.01 5.19
CA ALA A 200 17.43 -6.40 4.78
C ALA A 200 18.82 -6.68 4.17
N PHE A 201 19.39 -5.70 3.47
CA PHE A 201 20.66 -5.81 2.73
C PHE A 201 21.53 -4.58 2.99
N PRO A 202 22.14 -4.45 4.19
CA PRO A 202 22.87 -3.23 4.58
C PRO A 202 24.14 -2.98 3.78
N GLY A 203 24.67 -4.00 3.08
CA GLY A 203 25.86 -3.89 2.21
C GLY A 203 25.55 -3.63 0.74
N GLU A 204 24.26 -3.49 0.37
CA GLU A 204 23.86 -3.26 -1.02
C GLU A 204 24.02 -1.80 -1.41
N ASP A 205 24.57 -1.54 -2.61
CA ASP A 205 24.74 -0.18 -3.14
C ASP A 205 23.37 0.44 -3.51
N PRO A 206 22.90 1.48 -2.76
CA PRO A 206 21.62 2.07 -3.01
C PRO A 206 21.49 2.80 -4.36
N SER A 207 22.62 3.13 -5.01
CA SER A 207 22.61 3.82 -6.30
C SER A 207 22.18 2.91 -7.45
N LYS A 208 22.34 1.61 -7.28
CA LYS A 208 21.96 0.57 -8.26
C LYS A 208 20.48 0.14 -8.14
N LEU A 209 19.80 0.62 -7.11
CA LEU A 209 18.43 0.24 -6.85
C LEU A 209 17.43 1.14 -7.56
N LYS A 210 16.36 0.53 -8.05
CA LYS A 210 15.22 1.23 -8.62
C LYS A 210 14.66 2.26 -7.63
N SER A 211 14.47 3.49 -8.09
CA SER A 211 13.80 4.52 -7.30
C SER A 211 12.31 4.20 -7.11
N PRO A 212 11.72 4.45 -5.92
CA PRO A 212 10.27 4.32 -5.71
C PRO A 212 9.42 5.11 -6.72
N LYS A 213 9.92 6.22 -7.24
CA LYS A 213 9.22 7.05 -8.25
C LYS A 213 8.91 6.28 -9.54
N ARG A 214 9.72 5.27 -9.90
CA ARG A 214 9.47 4.46 -11.09
C ARG A 214 8.19 3.61 -11.00
N LEU A 215 7.70 3.35 -9.80
CA LEU A 215 6.45 2.61 -9.59
C LEU A 215 5.20 3.46 -9.86
N VAL A 216 5.30 4.79 -9.82
CA VAL A 216 4.15 5.70 -9.93
C VAL A 216 3.31 5.44 -11.18
N PRO A 217 3.87 5.29 -12.40
CA PRO A 217 3.08 5.02 -13.60
C PRO A 217 2.22 3.76 -13.50
N LEU A 218 2.76 2.68 -12.92
CA LEU A 218 2.00 1.45 -12.68
C LEU A 218 0.81 1.71 -11.76
N PHE A 219 1.02 2.43 -10.65
CA PHE A 219 -0.08 2.72 -9.71
C PHE A 219 -1.13 3.65 -10.32
N LEU A 220 -0.75 4.65 -11.09
CA LEU A 220 -1.70 5.49 -11.84
C LEU A 220 -2.55 4.63 -12.80
N LYS A 221 -1.93 3.74 -13.57
CA LYS A 221 -2.65 2.80 -14.44
C LYS A 221 -3.60 1.90 -13.66
N LEU A 222 -3.17 1.34 -12.53
CA LEU A 222 -4.02 0.47 -11.69
C LEU A 222 -5.18 1.23 -11.03
N CYS A 223 -5.01 2.53 -10.76
CA CYS A 223 -6.04 3.39 -10.17
C CYS A 223 -7.00 3.96 -11.23
N SER A 224 -6.68 3.87 -12.51
CA SER A 224 -7.54 4.41 -13.57
C SER A 224 -8.88 3.65 -13.68
N ALA A 225 -9.90 4.33 -14.20
CA ALA A 225 -11.20 3.72 -14.44
C ALA A 225 -11.16 2.66 -15.55
N GLU A 226 -10.23 2.80 -16.49
CA GLU A 226 -10.05 1.91 -17.64
C GLU A 226 -9.40 0.58 -17.25
N ASN A 227 -8.71 0.53 -16.12
CA ASN A 227 -8.04 -0.69 -15.68
C ASN A 227 -9.06 -1.78 -15.30
N GLN A 228 -9.01 -2.91 -15.98
CA GLN A 228 -9.86 -4.07 -15.73
C GLN A 228 -9.17 -5.19 -14.94
N ALA A 229 -7.88 -5.04 -14.61
CA ALA A 229 -7.16 -6.03 -13.82
C ALA A 229 -7.86 -6.26 -12.47
N HIS A 230 -8.10 -7.54 -12.12
CA HIS A 230 -8.77 -7.94 -10.91
C HIS A 230 -8.27 -9.31 -10.46
N GLY A 231 -7.95 -9.45 -9.17
CA GLY A 231 -7.38 -10.67 -8.61
C GLY A 231 -5.98 -11.01 -9.09
N GLN A 232 -5.29 -10.05 -9.69
CA GLN A 232 -3.97 -10.28 -10.29
C GLN A 232 -2.84 -9.96 -9.32
N LEU A 233 -1.79 -10.76 -9.42
CA LEU A 233 -0.46 -10.43 -8.90
C LEU A 233 0.35 -9.80 -10.03
N ILE A 234 0.65 -8.52 -9.89
CA ILE A 234 1.39 -7.74 -10.88
C ILE A 234 2.82 -7.55 -10.36
N LYS A 235 3.78 -8.12 -11.05
CA LYS A 235 5.20 -7.94 -10.75
C LYS A 235 5.73 -6.75 -11.56
N TYR A 236 6.33 -5.79 -10.88
CA TYR A 236 6.83 -4.58 -11.54
C TYR A 236 7.89 -4.88 -12.60
N ASP A 237 8.81 -5.79 -12.32
CA ASP A 237 9.91 -6.09 -13.24
C ASP A 237 9.40 -6.65 -14.58
N GLU A 238 8.31 -7.42 -14.57
CA GLU A 238 7.62 -7.89 -15.79
C GLU A 238 6.84 -6.76 -16.49
N TYR A 239 6.43 -5.71 -15.76
CA TYR A 239 5.71 -4.56 -16.31
C TYR A 239 6.63 -3.55 -16.99
N ASP A 240 7.87 -3.36 -16.48
CA ASP A 240 8.84 -2.37 -16.99
C ASP A 240 9.52 -2.85 -18.29
N GLU A 241 9.37 -4.12 -18.67
CA GLU A 241 9.91 -4.71 -19.91
C GLU A 241 9.01 -4.48 -21.14
N HIS A 242 7.83 -3.87 -20.98
CA HIS A 242 6.83 -3.56 -22.00
C HIS A 242 6.57 -2.04 -22.12
#